data_3123381db72bfad1afb1f3bb611cfc5b
#
_entry.id   3123381db72bfad1afb1f3bb611cfc5b
#
_cell.length_a   1.000
_cell.length_b   1.000
_cell.length_c   1.000
_cell.angle_alpha   90.00
_cell.angle_beta   90.00
_cell.angle_gamma   90.00
#
_symmetry.space_group_name_H-M   'P 1'
#
loop_
_entity.id
_entity.type
_entity.pdbx_description
1 polymer ?
#
loop_
_entity_poly.entity_id
_entity_poly.type
_entity_poly.pdbx_seq_one_letter_code
_entity_poly.pdbx_strand_id
1 'polypeptide(L)'
;LYFKNYSTNFDNKSSNQNFLIQPKDYLFAEKKKNIIYLYLEQFERTYFDESIFPGLTPNLKRLEKEAITFTNISSPKSTNWTISGMVASQCGIPLLVPDYRGNSMSGMDQFLPLANCLGDILTQNGYFLNYVGGSNLEFAGKGQFYSSHGFEVVEGLEELINRKSEKSYLSPWGLFDDTLYKIIEKRYLRLDEDNRLFGIFSLTLDTHHPNGYMSEFCKDLVYRDGK
;
A
#
# COMPACT_ATOMS: atom_id res chain seq x y z
N LEU A 1 -7.52 -22.11 12.79
CA LEU A 1 -8.11 -22.22 14.16
C LEU A 1 -7.63 -21.08 15.07
N TYR A 2 -6.38 -20.65 15.00
CA TYR A 2 -5.83 -19.58 15.84
C TYR A 2 -6.38 -18.19 15.47
N PHE A 3 -6.66 -17.93 14.21
CA PHE A 3 -7.16 -16.62 13.76
C PHE A 3 -8.65 -16.40 14.07
N LYS A 4 -9.47 -17.45 14.11
CA LYS A 4 -10.88 -17.34 14.57
C LYS A 4 -10.98 -16.86 16.01
N ASN A 5 -10.04 -17.23 16.87
CA ASN A 5 -10.04 -16.81 18.27
C ASN A 5 -9.51 -15.37 18.47
N TYR A 6 -8.74 -14.83 17.51
CA TYR A 6 -8.23 -13.47 17.61
C TYR A 6 -9.32 -12.42 17.32
N SER A 7 -10.22 -12.71 16.37
CA SER A 7 -11.35 -11.84 16.08
C SER A 7 -12.39 -11.80 17.21
N THR A 8 -12.56 -12.92 17.96
CA THR A 8 -13.52 -13.01 19.06
C THR A 8 -13.03 -12.39 20.38
N ASN A 9 -11.70 -12.24 20.56
CA ASN A 9 -11.16 -11.58 21.76
C ASN A 9 -11.14 -10.05 21.69
N PHE A 10 -11.33 -9.46 20.53
CA PHE A 10 -11.55 -8.02 20.39
C PHE A 10 -12.96 -7.60 20.82
N ASP A 11 -13.94 -8.53 20.82
CA ASP A 11 -15.33 -8.25 21.15
C ASP A 11 -15.66 -8.21 22.65
N ASN A 12 -14.75 -8.68 23.51
CA ASN A 12 -15.06 -8.76 24.93
C ASN A 12 -13.98 -8.13 25.83
N LYS A 13 -14.28 -6.94 26.33
CA LYS A 13 -13.63 -6.29 27.47
C LYS A 13 -12.28 -5.62 27.21
N SER A 14 -12.24 -4.59 26.45
CA SER A 14 -11.31 -3.51 26.76
C SER A 14 -11.87 -2.14 26.35
N SER A 15 -11.56 -1.14 27.11
CA SER A 15 -11.87 0.27 26.97
C SER A 15 -11.41 0.90 25.61
N ASN A 16 -10.99 0.10 24.66
CA ASN A 16 -10.49 0.52 23.35
C ASN A 16 -11.58 0.69 22.27
N GLN A 17 -12.84 0.35 22.55
CA GLN A 17 -13.94 0.59 21.61
C GLN A 17 -14.14 2.09 21.27
N ASN A 18 -13.68 2.97 22.15
CA ASN A 18 -13.79 4.42 21.93
C ASN A 18 -12.78 4.98 20.91
N PHE A 19 -11.82 4.18 20.44
CA PHE A 19 -10.83 4.60 19.42
C PHE A 19 -11.21 4.19 18.00
N LEU A 20 -12.20 3.31 17.83
CA LEU A 20 -12.66 2.89 16.50
C LEU A 20 -13.79 3.83 16.06
N ILE A 21 -13.47 4.79 15.22
CA ILE A 21 -14.46 5.64 14.56
C ILE A 21 -15.28 4.79 13.61
N GLN A 22 -16.59 4.86 13.71
CA GLN A 22 -17.48 4.13 12.77
C GLN A 22 -17.63 4.92 11.46
N PRO A 23 -17.79 4.25 10.30
CA PRO A 23 -17.92 4.92 9.00
C PRO A 23 -19.00 6.03 8.95
N LYS A 24 -20.08 5.88 9.69
CA LYS A 24 -21.16 6.88 9.82
C LYS A 24 -20.72 8.20 10.47
N ASP A 25 -19.58 8.19 11.17
CA ASP A 25 -19.05 9.36 11.89
C ASP A 25 -18.11 10.19 11.01
N TYR A 26 -17.83 9.74 9.76
CA TYR A 26 -16.99 10.47 8.83
C TYR A 26 -17.80 11.49 8.03
N LEU A 27 -17.25 12.68 7.92
CA LEU A 27 -17.78 13.73 7.06
C LEU A 27 -17.00 13.71 5.73
N PHE A 28 -17.71 13.54 4.66
CA PHE A 28 -17.14 13.66 3.32
C PHE A 28 -17.42 15.04 2.73
N ALA A 29 -16.46 15.57 1.97
CA ALA A 29 -16.68 16.76 1.20
C ALA A 29 -17.80 16.53 0.15
N GLU A 30 -18.61 17.57 -0.12
CA GLU A 30 -19.64 17.50 -1.18
C GLU A 30 -19.02 17.11 -2.52
N LYS A 31 -17.89 17.69 -2.87
CA LYS A 31 -17.12 17.34 -4.05
C LYS A 31 -15.99 16.37 -3.67
N LYS A 32 -16.21 15.09 -3.92
CA LYS A 32 -15.22 14.04 -3.73
C LYS A 32 -14.15 14.10 -4.82
N LYS A 33 -12.93 13.68 -4.50
CA LYS A 33 -11.80 13.61 -5.43
C LYS A 33 -11.33 12.17 -5.56
N ASN A 34 -10.78 11.83 -6.71
CA ASN A 34 -10.08 10.57 -6.92
C ASN A 34 -8.86 10.49 -6.00
N ILE A 35 -8.50 9.27 -5.61
CA ILE A 35 -7.41 8.99 -4.66
C ILE A 35 -6.39 8.10 -5.35
N ILE A 36 -5.12 8.48 -5.26
CA ILE A 36 -3.98 7.60 -5.54
C ILE A 36 -3.19 7.46 -4.25
N TYR A 37 -3.11 6.23 -3.73
CA TYR A 37 -2.43 5.90 -2.49
C TYR A 37 -1.22 5.02 -2.78
N LEU A 38 -0.03 5.60 -2.71
CA LEU A 38 1.22 4.90 -3.02
C LEU A 38 2.01 4.62 -1.74
N TYR A 39 2.30 3.34 -1.52
CA TYR A 39 3.30 2.91 -0.56
C TYR A 39 4.65 2.82 -1.27
N LEU A 40 5.62 3.57 -0.79
CA LEU A 40 7.00 3.50 -1.27
C LEU A 40 7.76 2.55 -0.35
N GLU A 41 8.04 1.34 -0.84
CA GLU A 41 8.69 0.29 -0.06
C GLU A 41 10.04 0.74 0.48
N GLN A 42 10.28 0.61 1.78
CA GLN A 42 11.51 1.00 2.48
C GLN A 42 12.03 2.42 2.21
N PHE A 43 11.14 3.32 1.82
CA PHE A 43 11.50 4.69 1.54
C PHE A 43 11.41 5.54 2.81
N GLU A 44 12.56 6.00 3.30
CA GLU A 44 12.69 6.76 4.54
C GLU A 44 12.89 8.25 4.32
N ARG A 45 12.53 9.06 5.33
CA ARG A 45 12.79 10.50 5.34
C ARG A 45 14.26 10.87 5.19
N THR A 46 15.17 10.00 5.59
CA THR A 46 16.62 10.18 5.43
C THR A 46 17.03 10.43 3.97
N TYR A 47 16.31 9.85 2.99
CA TYR A 47 16.56 10.09 1.56
C TYR A 47 16.25 11.52 1.09
N PHE A 48 15.55 12.30 1.91
CA PHE A 48 15.30 13.72 1.66
C PHE A 48 16.37 14.63 2.27
N ASP A 49 17.28 14.10 3.06
CA ASP A 49 18.34 14.89 3.70
C ASP A 49 19.46 15.19 2.72
N GLU A 50 19.55 16.46 2.27
CA GLU A 50 20.57 16.91 1.33
C GLU A 50 21.99 16.86 1.90
N SER A 51 22.14 16.81 3.21
CA SER A 51 23.46 16.68 3.84
C SER A 51 24.01 15.24 3.73
N ILE A 52 23.11 14.26 3.59
CA ILE A 52 23.44 12.84 3.47
C ILE A 52 23.33 12.41 1.99
N PHE A 53 22.23 12.78 1.33
CA PHE A 53 21.93 12.38 -0.04
C PHE A 53 21.60 13.60 -0.93
N PRO A 54 22.61 14.42 -1.30
CA PRO A 54 22.38 15.62 -2.07
C PRO A 54 21.78 15.30 -3.46
N GLY A 55 20.63 15.88 -3.76
CA GLY A 55 19.96 15.75 -5.06
C GLY A 55 19.37 14.36 -5.35
N LEU A 56 19.20 13.47 -4.35
CA LEU A 56 18.68 12.12 -4.58
C LEU A 56 17.20 12.11 -4.97
N THR A 57 16.37 12.98 -4.36
CA THR A 57 14.91 12.97 -4.50
C THR A 57 14.34 14.31 -5.00
N PRO A 58 14.82 14.87 -6.13
CA PRO A 58 14.46 16.24 -6.52
C PRO A 58 12.97 16.41 -6.83
N ASN A 59 12.35 15.42 -7.46
CA ASN A 59 10.93 15.47 -7.82
C ASN A 59 10.03 15.34 -6.59
N LEU A 60 10.35 14.45 -5.66
CA LEU A 60 9.59 14.31 -4.41
C LEU A 60 9.72 15.53 -3.52
N LYS A 61 10.92 16.15 -3.47
CA LYS A 61 11.12 17.43 -2.78
C LYS A 61 10.33 18.57 -3.38
N ARG A 62 10.18 18.61 -4.71
CA ARG A 62 9.31 19.59 -5.35
C ARG A 62 7.86 19.37 -4.96
N LEU A 63 7.38 18.12 -5.02
CA LEU A 63 6.03 17.75 -4.61
C LEU A 63 5.76 18.12 -3.13
N GLU A 64 6.73 17.86 -2.26
CA GLU A 64 6.64 18.17 -0.84
C GLU A 64 6.38 19.68 -0.56
N LYS A 65 6.93 20.55 -1.39
CA LYS A 65 6.71 22.01 -1.27
C LYS A 65 5.29 22.45 -1.65
N GLU A 66 4.60 21.66 -2.44
CA GLU A 66 3.25 21.93 -2.96
C GLU A 66 2.17 21.13 -2.23
N ALA A 67 2.55 20.26 -1.29
CA ALA A 67 1.68 19.32 -0.61
C ALA A 67 1.69 19.49 0.92
N ILE A 68 0.76 18.82 1.58
CA ILE A 68 0.79 18.68 3.04
C ILE A 68 1.79 17.56 3.37
N THR A 69 2.80 17.90 4.15
CA THR A 69 3.86 16.95 4.54
C THR A 69 3.86 16.74 6.05
N PHE A 70 3.86 15.48 6.45
CA PHE A 70 4.02 15.07 7.85
C PHE A 70 5.48 14.66 8.08
N THR A 71 6.23 15.47 8.81
CA THR A 71 7.68 15.24 9.03
C THR A 71 8.01 14.47 10.29
N ASN A 72 7.05 14.28 11.18
CA ASN A 72 7.23 13.61 12.48
C ASN A 72 6.24 12.44 12.65
N ILE A 73 6.30 11.50 11.71
CA ILE A 73 5.56 10.24 11.81
C ILE A 73 6.54 9.16 12.28
N SER A 74 6.16 8.43 13.31
CA SER A 74 6.88 7.26 13.79
C SER A 74 6.05 6.00 13.60
N SER A 75 6.72 4.90 13.31
CA SER A 75 6.07 3.59 13.22
C SER A 75 5.69 3.12 14.61
N PRO A 76 4.41 2.79 14.87
CA PRO A 76 4.00 2.13 16.09
C PRO A 76 4.73 0.79 16.27
N LYS A 77 4.76 0.30 17.51
CA LYS A 77 5.33 -1.03 17.78
C LYS A 77 4.63 -2.08 16.92
N SER A 78 5.41 -3.00 16.36
CA SER A 78 4.94 -4.09 15.50
C SER A 78 4.40 -3.67 14.11
N THR A 79 4.74 -2.47 13.63
CA THR A 79 4.38 -2.02 12.26
C THR A 79 5.60 -1.85 11.36
N ASN A 80 6.69 -2.51 11.68
CA ASN A 80 7.98 -2.39 10.99
C ASN A 80 8.15 -3.33 9.78
N TRP A 81 7.06 -3.86 9.25
CA TRP A 81 7.03 -4.66 8.01
C TRP A 81 5.80 -4.28 7.17
N THR A 82 5.88 -4.52 5.88
CA THR A 82 5.01 -3.92 4.86
C THR A 82 3.51 -4.04 5.18
N ILE A 83 2.99 -5.27 5.32
CA ILE A 83 1.55 -5.45 5.56
C ILE A 83 1.08 -4.85 6.88
N SER A 84 1.91 -4.86 7.94
CA SER A 84 1.52 -4.26 9.20
C SER A 84 1.49 -2.72 9.13
N GLY A 85 2.36 -2.11 8.33
CA GLY A 85 2.30 -0.70 8.00
C GLY A 85 1.06 -0.33 7.19
N MET A 86 0.70 -1.19 6.22
CA MET A 86 -0.52 -1.02 5.42
C MET A 86 -1.78 -1.11 6.30
N VAL A 87 -1.87 -2.10 7.18
CA VAL A 87 -2.98 -2.25 8.14
C VAL A 87 -3.03 -1.05 9.09
N ALA A 88 -1.90 -0.65 9.68
CA ALA A 88 -1.89 0.47 10.61
C ALA A 88 -2.34 1.77 9.94
N SER A 89 -1.91 2.05 8.71
CA SER A 89 -2.26 3.27 7.99
C SER A 89 -3.69 3.28 7.45
N GLN A 90 -4.25 2.12 7.11
CA GLN A 90 -5.59 2.03 6.54
C GLN A 90 -6.69 1.70 7.56
N CYS A 91 -6.35 0.99 8.63
CA CYS A 91 -7.33 0.56 9.62
C CYS A 91 -7.16 1.25 10.98
N GLY A 92 -6.07 2.01 11.19
CA GLY A 92 -5.80 2.71 12.46
C GLY A 92 -5.46 1.78 13.63
N ILE A 93 -5.13 0.52 13.37
CA ILE A 93 -4.82 -0.48 14.39
C ILE A 93 -3.50 -1.18 14.08
N PRO A 94 -2.71 -1.60 15.08
CA PRO A 94 -1.52 -2.41 14.84
C PRO A 94 -1.91 -3.83 14.42
N LEU A 95 -1.18 -4.40 13.46
CA LEU A 95 -1.30 -5.80 13.11
C LEU A 95 -0.46 -6.64 14.08
N LEU A 96 -1.13 -7.33 15.00
CA LEU A 96 -0.48 -8.24 15.93
C LEU A 96 -0.56 -9.67 15.37
N VAL A 97 0.59 -10.22 14.97
CA VAL A 97 0.70 -11.59 14.49
C VAL A 97 1.44 -12.42 15.51
N PRO A 98 0.89 -13.55 15.97
CA PRO A 98 1.51 -14.39 17.00
C PRO A 98 2.84 -15.01 16.57
N ASP A 99 3.01 -15.27 15.29
CA ASP A 99 4.22 -15.88 14.71
C ASP A 99 4.70 -15.09 13.49
N TYR A 100 5.89 -14.49 13.58
CA TYR A 100 6.51 -13.74 12.50
C TYR A 100 7.18 -14.62 11.44
N ARG A 101 7.11 -15.96 11.57
CA ARG A 101 7.75 -16.88 10.63
C ARG A 101 6.94 -17.02 9.35
N GLY A 102 7.43 -16.36 8.31
CA GLY A 102 6.91 -16.48 6.95
C GLY A 102 5.57 -15.77 6.72
N ASN A 103 4.91 -16.14 5.65
CA ASN A 103 3.65 -15.58 5.18
C ASN A 103 2.43 -16.22 5.84
N SER A 104 2.38 -16.29 7.17
CA SER A 104 1.37 -17.02 7.92
C SER A 104 -0.08 -16.54 7.65
N MET A 105 -0.25 -15.39 7.00
CA MET A 105 -1.55 -14.82 6.66
C MET A 105 -2.05 -15.17 5.26
N SER A 106 -1.25 -15.80 4.41
CA SER A 106 -1.64 -16.13 3.04
C SER A 106 -2.80 -17.13 2.93
N GLY A 107 -2.99 -17.97 3.95
CA GLY A 107 -4.07 -18.95 4.01
C GLY A 107 -5.35 -18.45 4.71
N MET A 108 -5.51 -17.15 4.94
CA MET A 108 -6.72 -16.60 5.56
C MET A 108 -7.81 -16.39 4.50
N ASP A 109 -9.03 -16.82 4.79
CA ASP A 109 -10.19 -16.55 3.93
C ASP A 109 -10.60 -15.06 3.97
N GLN A 110 -10.45 -14.43 5.13
CA GLN A 110 -10.76 -13.01 5.36
C GLN A 110 -9.69 -12.39 6.25
N PHE A 111 -9.30 -11.18 5.94
CA PHE A 111 -8.27 -10.46 6.67
C PHE A 111 -8.92 -9.33 7.50
N LEU A 112 -8.86 -9.42 8.82
CA LEU A 112 -9.44 -8.44 9.77
C LEU A 112 -10.92 -8.07 9.49
N PRO A 113 -11.84 -9.04 9.33
CA PRO A 113 -13.21 -8.79 8.84
C PRO A 113 -14.06 -7.90 9.75
N LEU A 114 -13.63 -7.67 10.98
CA LEU A 114 -14.32 -6.79 11.95
C LEU A 114 -13.72 -5.38 12.04
N ALA A 115 -12.62 -5.11 11.35
CA ALA A 115 -12.02 -3.79 11.32
C ALA A 115 -12.68 -2.94 10.23
N ASN A 116 -12.94 -1.67 10.53
CA ASN A 116 -13.33 -0.67 9.53
C ASN A 116 -12.05 -0.01 8.99
N CYS A 117 -11.65 -0.40 7.81
CA CYS A 117 -10.47 0.15 7.15
C CYS A 117 -10.85 1.25 6.15
N LEU A 118 -9.86 1.97 5.67
CA LEU A 118 -10.07 3.06 4.69
C LEU A 118 -10.84 2.58 3.45
N GLY A 119 -10.56 1.36 2.98
CA GLY A 119 -11.28 0.76 1.85
C GLY A 119 -12.79 0.66 2.11
N ASP A 120 -13.19 0.15 3.28
CA ASP A 120 -14.60 0.03 3.65
C ASP A 120 -15.31 1.39 3.68
N ILE A 121 -14.63 2.39 4.25
CA ILE A 121 -15.14 3.76 4.34
C ILE A 121 -15.31 4.36 2.94
N LEU A 122 -14.32 4.21 2.08
CA LEU A 122 -14.35 4.75 0.72
C LEU A 122 -15.42 4.09 -0.14
N THR A 123 -15.52 2.75 -0.09
CA THR A 123 -16.53 1.99 -0.85
C THR A 123 -17.95 2.38 -0.44
N GLN A 124 -18.22 2.52 0.86
CA GLN A 124 -19.51 3.01 1.36
C GLN A 124 -19.83 4.42 0.88
N ASN A 125 -18.83 5.17 0.46
CA ASN A 125 -18.97 6.52 -0.09
C ASN A 125 -18.90 6.57 -1.63
N GLY A 126 -19.05 5.44 -2.30
CA GLY A 126 -19.21 5.33 -3.73
C GLY A 126 -17.90 5.32 -4.53
N TYR A 127 -16.76 5.10 -3.88
CA TYR A 127 -15.48 4.90 -4.57
C TYR A 127 -15.41 3.49 -5.17
N PHE A 128 -14.92 3.42 -6.39
CA PHE A 128 -14.46 2.19 -7.03
C PHE A 128 -12.98 1.98 -6.72
N LEU A 129 -12.67 0.95 -5.93
CA LEU A 129 -11.33 0.76 -5.39
C LEU A 129 -10.55 -0.30 -6.16
N ASN A 130 -9.31 0.04 -6.47
CA ASN A 130 -8.36 -0.82 -7.15
C ASN A 130 -7.08 -0.95 -6.31
N TYR A 131 -6.66 -2.18 -6.04
CA TYR A 131 -5.30 -2.46 -5.64
C TYR A 131 -4.52 -3.01 -6.83
N VAL A 132 -3.37 -2.42 -7.11
CA VAL A 132 -2.45 -2.82 -8.18
C VAL A 132 -1.06 -2.99 -7.58
N GLY A 133 -0.60 -4.23 -7.42
CA GLY A 133 0.68 -4.54 -6.79
C GLY A 133 1.60 -5.37 -7.70
N GLY A 134 2.89 -5.09 -7.67
CA GLY A 134 3.86 -5.81 -8.49
C GLY A 134 4.21 -7.22 -7.99
N SER A 135 3.86 -7.58 -6.75
CA SER A 135 4.16 -8.87 -6.13
C SER A 135 2.95 -9.80 -6.11
N ASN A 136 3.20 -11.10 -5.81
CA ASN A 136 2.14 -12.08 -5.61
C ASN A 136 1.19 -11.64 -4.49
N LEU A 137 -0.12 -11.80 -4.72
CA LEU A 137 -1.18 -11.41 -3.78
C LEU A 137 -1.22 -12.26 -2.51
N GLU A 138 -0.80 -13.52 -2.59
CA GLU A 138 -0.76 -14.41 -1.42
C GLU A 138 0.32 -13.97 -0.43
N PHE A 139 1.39 -13.34 -0.91
CA PHE A 139 2.49 -12.90 -0.06
C PHE A 139 2.00 -11.94 1.00
N ALA A 140 2.15 -12.32 2.27
CA ALA A 140 1.71 -11.59 3.46
C ALA A 140 0.20 -11.25 3.48
N GLY A 141 -0.63 -12.01 2.74
CA GLY A 141 -2.08 -11.86 2.74
C GLY A 141 -2.61 -10.57 2.12
N LYS A 142 -1.83 -9.91 1.26
CA LYS A 142 -2.25 -8.64 0.64
C LYS A 142 -3.55 -8.78 -0.15
N GLY A 143 -3.68 -9.87 -0.92
CA GLY A 143 -4.91 -10.13 -1.67
C GLY A 143 -6.13 -10.22 -0.78
N GLN A 144 -6.04 -11.00 0.31
CA GLN A 144 -7.11 -11.15 1.28
C GLN A 144 -7.41 -9.83 1.99
N PHE A 145 -6.38 -9.05 2.34
CA PHE A 145 -6.57 -7.75 2.98
C PHE A 145 -7.43 -6.82 2.11
N TYR A 146 -7.03 -6.60 0.87
CA TYR A 146 -7.77 -5.70 -0.01
C TYR A 146 -9.15 -6.23 -0.39
N SER A 147 -9.27 -7.53 -0.70
CA SER A 147 -10.57 -8.14 -1.02
C SER A 147 -11.55 -8.14 0.16
N SER A 148 -11.05 -8.20 1.41
CA SER A 148 -11.89 -8.13 2.61
C SER A 148 -12.38 -6.72 2.94
N HIS A 149 -11.75 -5.69 2.38
CA HIS A 149 -11.99 -4.28 2.71
C HIS A 149 -12.46 -3.43 1.52
N GLY A 150 -13.38 -3.98 0.70
CA GLY A 150 -14.15 -3.22 -0.26
C GLY A 150 -13.47 -2.91 -1.59
N PHE A 151 -12.34 -3.55 -1.90
CA PHE A 151 -11.68 -3.39 -3.19
C PHE A 151 -12.31 -4.31 -4.25
N GLU A 152 -12.85 -3.72 -5.32
CA GLU A 152 -13.47 -4.45 -6.42
C GLU A 152 -12.46 -5.04 -7.39
N VAL A 153 -11.29 -4.42 -7.48
CA VAL A 153 -10.19 -4.91 -8.31
C VAL A 153 -8.96 -5.09 -7.42
N VAL A 154 -8.47 -6.32 -7.36
CA VAL A 154 -7.26 -6.69 -6.60
C VAL A 154 -6.36 -7.46 -7.53
N GLU A 155 -5.30 -6.82 -8.01
CA GLU A 155 -4.38 -7.40 -9.00
C GLU A 155 -2.95 -7.38 -8.49
N GLY A 156 -2.31 -8.54 -8.50
CA GLY A 156 -0.91 -8.74 -8.20
C GLY A 156 -0.13 -9.21 -9.41
N LEU A 157 1.06 -9.75 -9.16
CA LEU A 157 1.96 -10.21 -10.21
C LEU A 157 1.25 -11.12 -11.22
N GLU A 158 0.55 -12.14 -10.75
CA GLU A 158 -0.03 -13.17 -11.61
C GLU A 158 -1.14 -12.61 -12.50
N GLU A 159 -2.00 -11.75 -11.96
CA GLU A 159 -3.08 -11.12 -12.70
C GLU A 159 -2.54 -10.14 -13.75
N LEU A 160 -1.43 -9.45 -13.43
CA LEU A 160 -0.85 -8.44 -14.32
C LEU A 160 -0.03 -9.05 -15.46
N ILE A 161 0.76 -10.10 -15.20
CA ILE A 161 1.60 -10.73 -16.22
C ILE A 161 0.82 -11.66 -17.18
N ASN A 162 -0.33 -12.20 -16.76
CA ASN A 162 -1.14 -13.06 -17.63
C ASN A 162 -1.74 -12.30 -18.82
N ARG A 163 -1.79 -10.98 -18.75
CA ARG A 163 -2.33 -10.12 -19.80
C ARG A 163 -1.31 -9.73 -20.87
N LYS A 164 0.02 -10.06 -20.73
CA LYS A 164 1.04 -9.62 -21.70
C LYS A 164 2.35 -10.40 -21.69
N SER A 165 3.12 -10.16 -22.78
CA SER A 165 4.46 -10.61 -23.10
C SER A 165 5.58 -10.15 -22.14
N GLU A 166 5.28 -9.58 -21.00
CA GLU A 166 6.24 -9.00 -20.04
C GLU A 166 6.87 -10.03 -19.07
N LYS A 167 6.67 -11.34 -19.32
CA LYS A 167 7.18 -12.41 -18.46
C LYS A 167 8.71 -12.46 -18.29
N SER A 168 9.46 -11.70 -19.09
CA SER A 168 10.93 -11.73 -19.07
C SER A 168 11.57 -10.60 -18.27
N TYR A 169 10.79 -9.60 -17.83
CA TYR A 169 11.32 -8.45 -17.12
C TYR A 169 10.72 -8.36 -15.72
N LEU A 170 11.29 -9.15 -14.81
CA LEU A 170 10.87 -9.26 -13.42
C LEU A 170 12.08 -9.22 -12.49
N SER A 171 11.89 -8.61 -11.34
CA SER A 171 12.78 -8.75 -10.20
C SER A 171 12.43 -10.02 -9.41
N PRO A 172 13.26 -10.49 -8.47
CA PRO A 172 12.90 -11.59 -7.57
C PRO A 172 11.64 -11.34 -6.73
N TRP A 173 11.20 -10.09 -6.59
CA TRP A 173 9.99 -9.71 -5.85
C TRP A 173 8.76 -9.56 -6.74
N GLY A 174 8.94 -9.46 -8.04
CA GLY A 174 7.86 -9.30 -9.02
C GLY A 174 8.15 -8.24 -10.07
N LEU A 175 7.14 -7.48 -10.47
CA LEU A 175 7.27 -6.40 -11.44
C LEU A 175 8.22 -5.31 -10.94
N PHE A 176 9.07 -4.80 -11.83
CA PHE A 176 9.79 -3.55 -11.57
C PHE A 176 8.83 -2.36 -11.48
N ASP A 177 9.19 -1.36 -10.70
CA ASP A 177 8.36 -0.19 -10.46
C ASP A 177 8.09 0.63 -11.71
N ASP A 178 9.00 0.67 -12.67
CA ASP A 178 8.79 1.33 -13.97
C ASP A 178 7.65 0.70 -14.78
N THR A 179 7.49 -0.61 -14.70
CA THR A 179 6.38 -1.35 -15.31
C THR A 179 5.11 -1.16 -14.51
N LEU A 180 5.19 -1.25 -13.19
CA LEU A 180 4.07 -1.03 -12.27
C LEU A 180 3.45 0.36 -12.48
N TYR A 181 4.27 1.42 -12.55
CA TYR A 181 3.78 2.78 -12.78
C TYR A 181 3.09 2.95 -14.14
N LYS A 182 3.57 2.32 -15.21
CA LYS A 182 2.89 2.33 -16.52
C LYS A 182 1.51 1.66 -16.45
N ILE A 183 1.36 0.62 -15.64
CA ILE A 183 0.07 -0.05 -15.42
C ILE A 183 -0.88 0.85 -14.63
N ILE A 184 -0.39 1.48 -13.56
CA ILE A 184 -1.16 2.43 -12.74
C ILE A 184 -1.62 3.62 -13.58
N GLU A 185 -0.74 4.21 -14.40
CA GLU A 185 -1.08 5.32 -15.29
C GLU A 185 -2.20 4.95 -16.26
N LYS A 186 -2.09 3.80 -16.93
CA LYS A 186 -3.15 3.31 -17.83
C LYS A 186 -4.46 3.06 -17.11
N ARG A 187 -4.41 2.55 -15.89
CA ARG A 187 -5.59 2.35 -15.04
C ARG A 187 -6.24 3.69 -14.67
N TYR A 188 -5.42 4.65 -14.27
CA TYR A 188 -5.86 5.99 -13.95
C TYR A 188 -6.59 6.64 -15.14
N LEU A 189 -5.94 6.67 -16.31
CA LEU A 189 -6.51 7.30 -17.51
C LEU A 189 -7.86 6.68 -17.90
N ARG A 190 -7.98 5.35 -17.85
CA ARG A 190 -9.22 4.65 -18.13
C ARG A 190 -10.34 5.00 -17.14
N LEU A 191 -10.04 5.03 -15.85
CA LEU A 191 -11.03 5.34 -14.82
C LEU A 191 -11.46 6.82 -14.87
N ASP A 192 -10.56 7.70 -15.27
CA ASP A 192 -10.82 9.13 -15.45
C ASP A 192 -11.72 9.37 -16.68
N GLU A 193 -11.45 8.69 -17.80
CA GLU A 193 -12.31 8.70 -18.99
C GLU A 193 -13.72 8.19 -18.70
N ASP A 194 -13.87 7.17 -17.87
CA ASP A 194 -15.15 6.62 -17.43
C ASP A 194 -15.90 7.55 -16.45
N ASN A 195 -15.33 8.69 -16.05
CA ASN A 195 -15.88 9.63 -15.06
C ASN A 195 -16.28 8.94 -13.73
N ARG A 196 -15.56 7.92 -13.33
CA ARG A 196 -15.81 7.20 -12.07
C ARG A 196 -15.10 7.90 -10.93
N LEU A 197 -15.75 7.91 -9.78
CA LEU A 197 -15.08 8.21 -8.52
C LEU A 197 -14.27 6.98 -8.10
N PHE A 198 -12.97 7.08 -8.03
CA PHE A 198 -12.10 5.93 -7.80
C PHE A 198 -10.95 6.16 -6.81
N GLY A 199 -10.44 5.05 -6.28
CA GLY A 199 -9.17 4.95 -5.57
C GLY A 199 -8.26 3.90 -6.20
N ILE A 200 -6.99 4.26 -6.41
CA ILE A 200 -5.93 3.33 -6.81
C ILE A 200 -4.92 3.25 -5.66
N PHE A 201 -4.71 2.05 -5.16
CA PHE A 201 -3.74 1.76 -4.10
C PHE A 201 -2.64 0.89 -4.67
N SER A 202 -1.39 1.19 -4.36
CA SER A 202 -0.25 0.45 -4.89
C SER A 202 0.93 0.44 -3.93
N LEU A 203 1.82 -0.54 -4.12
CA LEU A 203 3.06 -0.72 -3.37
C LEU A 203 4.21 -0.90 -4.35
N THR A 204 5.26 -0.09 -4.23
CA THR A 204 6.52 -0.25 -4.98
C THR A 204 7.36 -1.40 -4.45
N LEU A 205 8.31 -1.89 -5.24
CA LEU A 205 9.13 -3.06 -4.91
C LEU A 205 10.63 -2.86 -5.11
N ASP A 206 11.05 -1.95 -5.98
CA ASP A 206 12.46 -1.86 -6.41
C ASP A 206 13.43 -1.57 -5.26
N THR A 207 12.97 -0.89 -4.21
CA THR A 207 13.76 -0.58 -3.02
C THR A 207 13.71 -1.66 -1.93
N HIS A 208 13.07 -2.81 -2.19
CA HIS A 208 12.92 -3.88 -1.19
C HIS A 208 14.28 -4.48 -0.80
N HIS A 209 14.46 -4.66 0.54
CA HIS A 209 15.70 -5.23 1.08
C HIS A 209 15.97 -6.68 0.58
N PRO A 210 17.20 -7.21 0.70
CA PRO A 210 18.38 -6.53 1.30
C PRO A 210 19.10 -5.58 0.35
N ASN A 211 18.94 -5.68 -0.97
CA ASN A 211 19.79 -4.98 -1.93
C ASN A 211 19.06 -3.98 -2.81
N GLY A 212 17.72 -4.03 -2.84
CA GLY A 212 16.96 -3.39 -3.89
C GLY A 212 17.24 -4.01 -5.28
N TYR A 213 16.49 -3.58 -6.27
CA TYR A 213 16.65 -4.03 -7.66
C TYR A 213 16.46 -2.85 -8.59
N MET A 214 17.46 -2.60 -9.43
CA MET A 214 17.44 -1.46 -10.34
C MET A 214 16.66 -1.82 -11.61
N SER A 215 15.62 -1.07 -11.92
CA SER A 215 14.89 -1.19 -13.18
C SER A 215 15.75 -0.76 -14.38
N GLU A 216 15.40 -1.22 -15.58
CA GLU A 216 16.09 -0.79 -16.80
C GLU A 216 16.00 0.71 -17.04
N PHE A 217 14.93 1.34 -16.61
CA PHE A 217 14.78 2.79 -16.68
C PHE A 217 15.86 3.55 -15.90
N CYS A 218 16.36 2.96 -14.81
CA CYS A 218 17.34 3.58 -13.93
C CYS A 218 18.80 3.13 -14.20
N LYS A 219 19.03 2.13 -15.03
CA LYS A 219 20.38 1.51 -15.19
C LYS A 219 21.48 2.46 -15.62
N ASP A 220 21.13 3.51 -16.34
CA ASP A 220 22.08 4.52 -16.82
C ASP A 220 22.13 5.75 -15.90
N LEU A 221 21.34 5.77 -14.84
CA LEU A 221 21.35 6.83 -13.85
C LEU A 221 22.42 6.54 -12.80
N VAL A 222 23.40 7.42 -12.72
CA VAL A 222 24.45 7.35 -11.69
C VAL A 222 24.18 8.43 -10.66
N TYR A 223 23.79 8.02 -9.46
CA TYR A 223 23.79 8.92 -8.32
C TYR A 223 25.24 9.18 -7.90
N ARG A 224 25.61 10.44 -7.88
CA ARG A 224 26.90 10.89 -7.36
C ARG A 224 26.64 11.79 -6.17
N ASP A 225 27.28 11.50 -5.06
CA ASP A 225 27.12 12.19 -3.76
C ASP A 225 27.67 13.64 -3.74
N GLY A 226 27.77 14.29 -4.88
CA GLY A 226 28.21 15.69 -4.98
C GLY A 226 29.70 15.93 -4.71
N LYS A 227 30.52 14.87 -4.68
CA LYS A 227 31.98 14.97 -4.56
C LYS A 227 32.68 14.80 -5.91
#